data_c3d135d0272afffd5d516e61c13425f0
#
_entry.id   c3d135d0272afffd5d516e61c13425f0
#
_cell.length_a   1.000
_cell.length_b   1.000
_cell.length_c   1.000
_cell.angle_alpha   90.00
_cell.angle_beta   90.00
_cell.angle_gamma   90.00
#
_symmetry.space_group_name_H-M   'P 1'
#
loop_
_entity.id
_entity.type
_entity.pdbx_description
1 polymer ?
#
loop_
_entity_poly.entity_id
_entity_poly.type
_entity_poly.pdbx_seq_one_letter_code
_entity_poly.pdbx_strand_id
1 'polypeptide(L)'
;MPIVHPLPDPFSMEEAFLKLAGLPGRLWFDSASAGPMVPTSIREGVAIGGRDSRSIPREPIGRYSFLTADPIDRIVARIGDPDPWPKLVAWESALPRNAIAGLPPFQGGIAGLWGYESAQWLEATGPLAEDDLPTPALSVGAYDWVIAKDHVTNQAWLISQGFRTTDWKADADFAASRRDAVLRTLHASTEPPDADFGDHHAGPRTRGSIAGPRTSDTIAGTGRPAPDRRLPQSPDATLDPMLLHPTSREGIFSNFSSTGLRQAIDEVIERIRSGDSFQVNLAQRLLRPWGGSSQRLYLELRRTNPAPFAGYYAGEGFEVLSSSPEGFLRVRDGWVETRPIKGTAPRTGDAVADREAAKRLQSSDKERAENVMIVDLMRNDLSRVCHDDSIEVTQLCEVEGYAYVQHLVSAVRGRLREGVGSVELLAACFPGGSVTGAPKVEAMRTIAELEPSRRGPYCGSLGYVSVGGKSEFNILIRTVTTQGGYLQLPVGGGITARSESLREEQETWVKAEGMLRAIRSGIMTP
;
A
#
# COMPACT_ATOMS: atom_id res chain seq x y z
N MET A 1 -20.33 -5.29 24.64
CA MET A 1 -19.18 -6.18 24.43
C MET A 1 -19.07 -6.44 22.94
N PRO A 2 -17.86 -6.59 22.39
CA PRO A 2 -17.69 -6.95 20.98
C PRO A 2 -18.34 -8.31 20.67
N ILE A 3 -18.80 -8.47 19.44
CA ILE A 3 -19.41 -9.71 18.95
C ILE A 3 -18.45 -10.35 17.95
N VAL A 4 -18.20 -11.65 18.13
CA VAL A 4 -17.43 -12.48 17.20
C VAL A 4 -18.37 -13.50 16.58
N HIS A 5 -18.51 -13.46 15.27
CA HIS A 5 -19.36 -14.36 14.51
C HIS A 5 -18.49 -15.20 13.57
N PRO A 6 -18.38 -16.54 13.79
CA PRO A 6 -17.68 -17.41 12.86
C PRO A 6 -18.36 -17.39 11.50
N LEU A 7 -17.57 -17.32 10.43
CA LEU A 7 -18.06 -17.38 9.05
C LEU A 7 -17.96 -18.81 8.52
N PRO A 8 -18.76 -19.20 7.51
CA PRO A 8 -18.76 -20.57 6.99
C PRO A 8 -17.39 -20.98 6.42
N ASP A 9 -17.10 -22.28 6.46
CA ASP A 9 -15.92 -22.87 5.83
C ASP A 9 -16.35 -23.72 4.64
N PRO A 10 -15.85 -23.46 3.40
CA PRO A 10 -14.89 -22.42 3.05
C PRO A 10 -15.51 -21.01 2.95
N PHE A 11 -14.75 -19.99 3.39
CA PHE A 11 -15.14 -18.58 3.23
C PHE A 11 -14.29 -17.90 2.14
N SER A 12 -14.94 -17.25 1.18
CA SER A 12 -14.29 -16.52 0.10
C SER A 12 -14.15 -15.03 0.43
N MET A 13 -12.92 -14.57 0.64
CA MET A 13 -12.62 -13.14 0.79
C MET A 13 -12.91 -12.36 -0.49
N GLU A 14 -12.71 -12.96 -1.67
CA GLU A 14 -12.99 -12.34 -2.97
C GLU A 14 -14.48 -12.07 -3.17
N GLU A 15 -15.30 -13.06 -2.84
CA GLU A 15 -16.76 -12.91 -2.92
C GLU A 15 -17.25 -11.84 -1.93
N ALA A 16 -16.75 -11.86 -0.69
CA ALA A 16 -17.08 -10.86 0.31
C ALA A 16 -16.65 -9.45 -0.14
N PHE A 17 -15.46 -9.32 -0.73
CA PHE A 17 -14.95 -8.06 -1.28
C PHE A 17 -15.89 -7.50 -2.37
N LEU A 18 -16.38 -8.34 -3.28
CA LEU A 18 -17.31 -7.92 -4.33
C LEU A 18 -18.68 -7.54 -3.76
N LYS A 19 -19.22 -8.33 -2.81
CA LYS A 19 -20.51 -8.05 -2.17
C LYS A 19 -20.52 -6.74 -1.37
N LEU A 20 -19.40 -6.37 -0.78
CA LEU A 20 -19.22 -5.12 -0.04
C LEU A 20 -18.90 -3.90 -0.93
N ALA A 21 -19.00 -4.04 -2.28
CA ALA A 21 -18.61 -3.01 -3.24
C ALA A 21 -19.34 -1.66 -3.08
N GLY A 22 -20.58 -1.69 -2.58
CA GLY A 22 -21.40 -0.48 -2.37
C GLY A 22 -21.08 0.29 -1.10
N LEU A 23 -20.24 -0.25 -0.20
CA LEU A 23 -19.90 0.41 1.07
C LEU A 23 -18.71 1.36 0.90
N PRO A 24 -18.77 2.57 1.49
CA PRO A 24 -17.70 3.56 1.40
C PRO A 24 -16.48 3.14 2.21
N GLY A 25 -15.30 3.65 1.84
CA GLY A 25 -14.05 3.40 2.58
C GLY A 25 -13.68 1.92 2.69
N ARG A 26 -14.06 1.11 1.68
CA ARG A 26 -13.75 -0.32 1.68
C ARG A 26 -12.24 -0.53 1.60
N LEU A 27 -11.76 -1.36 2.52
CA LEU A 27 -10.35 -1.63 2.69
C LEU A 27 -10.13 -3.14 2.83
N TRP A 28 -9.23 -3.69 2.01
CA TRP A 28 -8.81 -5.08 2.08
C TRP A 28 -7.30 -5.14 2.25
N PHE A 29 -6.83 -5.58 3.41
CA PHE A 29 -5.45 -6.04 3.60
C PHE A 29 -5.41 -7.50 3.18
N ASP A 30 -4.69 -7.80 2.13
CA ASP A 30 -4.73 -9.09 1.45
C ASP A 30 -3.37 -9.77 1.46
N SER A 31 -3.38 -11.03 1.82
CA SER A 31 -2.23 -11.91 1.67
C SER A 31 -2.44 -12.78 0.43
N ALA A 32 -2.32 -12.15 -0.74
CA ALA A 32 -2.56 -12.81 -2.03
C ALA A 32 -1.52 -13.88 -2.37
N SER A 33 -0.38 -13.93 -1.68
CA SER A 33 0.61 -14.99 -1.87
C SER A 33 0.10 -16.32 -1.32
N ALA A 34 0.27 -17.39 -2.08
CA ALA A 34 -0.18 -18.72 -1.71
C ALA A 34 0.53 -19.25 -0.45
N GLY A 35 -0.17 -19.22 0.67
CA GLY A 35 0.21 -19.83 1.93
C GLY A 35 1.15 -18.99 2.82
N PRO A 36 1.11 -19.27 4.13
CA PRO A 36 1.98 -18.61 5.09
C PRO A 36 3.42 -19.01 4.82
N MET A 37 4.27 -18.00 4.63
CA MET A 37 5.68 -18.23 4.35
C MET A 37 6.48 -18.20 5.63
N VAL A 38 7.04 -19.33 5.98
CA VAL A 38 8.08 -19.44 7.01
C VAL A 38 9.41 -19.22 6.28
N PRO A 39 10.20 -18.20 6.62
CA PRO A 39 11.53 -18.03 6.05
C PRO A 39 12.33 -19.32 6.19
N THR A 40 12.96 -19.76 5.11
CA THR A 40 13.74 -21.00 5.06
C THR A 40 14.97 -20.99 5.99
N SER A 41 15.41 -19.82 6.45
CA SER A 41 16.52 -19.64 7.39
C SER A 41 16.26 -20.16 8.83
N ILE A 42 15.04 -20.58 9.15
CA ILE A 42 14.69 -21.06 10.51
C ILE A 42 15.10 -22.53 10.76
N ARG A 43 15.69 -23.23 9.78
CA ARG A 43 15.94 -24.67 9.93
C ARG A 43 17.23 -25.07 10.64
N GLU A 44 18.18 -24.19 10.87
CA GLU A 44 19.37 -24.53 11.65
C GLU A 44 19.79 -23.37 12.55
N GLY A 45 19.61 -23.55 13.86
CA GLY A 45 20.03 -22.59 14.86
C GLY A 45 21.54 -22.44 14.89
N VAL A 46 22.02 -21.36 14.33
CA VAL A 46 23.32 -20.80 14.74
C VAL A 46 23.01 -19.67 15.70
N ALA A 47 23.09 -20.00 16.99
CA ALA A 47 23.12 -19.01 18.06
C ALA A 47 24.41 -18.22 17.94
N ILE A 48 24.35 -17.00 17.41
CA ILE A 48 25.38 -16.01 17.59
C ILE A 48 25.20 -15.47 19.02
N GLY A 49 26.21 -15.71 19.84
CA GLY A 49 26.23 -15.65 21.29
C GLY A 49 25.66 -14.38 21.92
N GLY A 50 24.96 -14.59 23.03
CA GLY A 50 24.80 -13.61 24.08
C GLY A 50 23.37 -13.35 24.53
N ARG A 51 23.00 -13.92 25.67
CA ARG A 51 21.91 -13.57 26.59
C ARG A 51 20.48 -13.79 26.05
N ASP A 52 19.86 -14.83 26.61
CA ASP A 52 18.42 -15.06 26.84
C ASP A 52 17.45 -14.26 25.94
N SER A 53 17.50 -14.48 24.63
CA SER A 53 16.47 -14.01 23.71
C SER A 53 15.27 -14.94 23.84
N ARG A 54 14.28 -14.58 24.67
CA ARG A 54 12.95 -15.17 24.58
C ARG A 54 12.49 -15.02 23.13
N SER A 55 12.59 -16.09 22.36
CA SER A 55 12.16 -16.14 20.97
C SER A 55 10.65 -15.87 20.95
N ILE A 56 10.27 -14.61 20.63
CA ILE A 56 8.88 -14.32 20.28
C ILE A 56 8.61 -15.17 19.03
N PRO A 57 7.59 -16.06 19.04
CA PRO A 57 7.26 -16.85 17.87
C PRO A 57 7.04 -15.91 16.68
N ARG A 58 7.84 -16.04 15.62
CA ARG A 58 7.66 -15.23 14.41
C ARG A 58 6.34 -15.63 13.76
N GLU A 59 5.40 -14.69 13.72
CA GLU A 59 4.16 -14.88 12.99
C GLU A 59 4.48 -14.98 11.48
N PRO A 60 3.99 -16.02 10.78
CA PRO A 60 4.23 -16.15 9.35
C PRO A 60 3.75 -14.92 8.58
N ILE A 61 4.56 -14.45 7.64
CA ILE A 61 4.17 -13.39 6.71
C ILE A 61 3.03 -13.92 5.84
N GLY A 62 2.00 -13.11 5.61
CA GLY A 62 0.87 -13.51 4.78
C GLY A 62 -0.12 -14.46 5.45
N ARG A 63 -0.09 -14.57 6.78
CA ARG A 63 -1.01 -15.43 7.51
C ARG A 63 -2.46 -14.96 7.50
N TYR A 64 -2.68 -13.64 7.54
CA TYR A 64 -4.01 -13.09 7.70
C TYR A 64 -4.41 -12.19 6.53
N SER A 65 -5.70 -12.21 6.21
CA SER A 65 -6.34 -11.17 5.39
C SER A 65 -7.48 -10.52 6.18
N PHE A 66 -7.67 -9.21 5.94
CA PHE A 66 -8.69 -8.42 6.63
C PHE A 66 -9.48 -7.58 5.65
N LEU A 67 -10.81 -7.60 5.78
CA LEU A 67 -11.71 -6.81 4.95
C LEU A 67 -12.66 -6.01 5.84
N THR A 68 -12.75 -4.71 5.61
CA THR A 68 -13.64 -3.81 6.31
C THR A 68 -14.17 -2.71 5.38
N ALA A 69 -15.19 -2.00 5.80
CA ALA A 69 -15.78 -0.87 5.07
C ALA A 69 -16.66 -0.03 6.00
N ASP A 70 -17.20 1.06 5.48
CA ASP A 70 -18.17 1.93 6.17
C ASP A 70 -17.67 2.39 7.55
N PRO A 71 -16.55 3.13 7.61
CA PRO A 71 -15.99 3.61 8.86
C PRO A 71 -16.94 4.57 9.57
N ILE A 72 -16.93 4.53 10.90
CA ILE A 72 -17.77 5.39 11.77
C ILE A 72 -17.32 6.86 11.77
N ASP A 73 -16.05 7.12 11.45
CA ASP A 73 -15.48 8.46 11.26
C ASP A 73 -14.28 8.38 10.31
N ARG A 74 -13.90 9.51 9.74
CA ARG A 74 -12.76 9.61 8.82
C ARG A 74 -11.94 10.86 9.07
N ILE A 75 -10.64 10.74 8.81
CA ILE A 75 -9.71 11.86 8.66
C ILE A 75 -9.23 11.81 7.22
N VAL A 76 -9.60 12.81 6.44
CA VAL A 76 -9.12 13.01 5.07
C VAL A 76 -8.42 14.34 5.05
N ALA A 77 -7.15 14.38 4.64
CA ALA A 77 -6.35 15.60 4.61
C ALA A 77 -5.56 15.72 3.30
N ARG A 78 -5.56 16.92 2.73
CA ARG A 78 -4.77 17.32 1.58
C ARG A 78 -3.65 18.24 2.04
N ILE A 79 -2.59 18.36 1.26
CA ILE A 79 -1.54 19.32 1.57
C ILE A 79 -2.12 20.74 1.54
N GLY A 80 -1.84 21.49 2.61
CA GLY A 80 -2.44 22.80 2.88
C GLY A 80 -3.51 22.75 4.00
N ASP A 81 -4.07 21.57 4.28
CA ASP A 81 -4.94 21.39 5.44
C ASP A 81 -4.12 21.39 6.75
N PRO A 82 -4.77 21.62 7.91
CA PRO A 82 -4.13 21.45 9.22
C PRO A 82 -3.53 20.05 9.39
N ASP A 83 -2.43 19.97 10.13
CA ASP A 83 -1.74 18.71 10.43
C ASP A 83 -2.70 17.66 11.04
N PRO A 84 -2.92 16.51 10.37
CA PRO A 84 -3.83 15.46 10.83
C PRO A 84 -3.21 14.52 11.87
N TRP A 85 -1.88 14.49 12.01
CA TRP A 85 -1.18 13.54 12.87
C TRP A 85 -1.58 13.62 14.34
N PRO A 86 -1.74 14.82 14.96
CA PRO A 86 -2.21 14.92 16.35
C PRO A 86 -3.60 14.30 16.57
N LYS A 87 -4.50 14.43 15.60
CA LYS A 87 -5.83 13.80 15.68
C LYS A 87 -5.75 12.28 15.60
N LEU A 88 -4.87 11.74 14.75
CA LEU A 88 -4.62 10.28 14.68
C LEU A 88 -4.03 9.74 15.98
N VAL A 89 -3.07 10.45 16.60
CA VAL A 89 -2.50 10.09 17.91
C VAL A 89 -3.60 10.09 18.98
N ALA A 90 -4.48 11.09 18.97
CA ALA A 90 -5.61 11.14 19.89
C ALA A 90 -6.57 9.95 19.70
N TRP A 91 -6.87 9.56 18.45
CA TRP A 91 -7.68 8.38 18.17
C TRP A 91 -7.03 7.10 18.69
N GLU A 92 -5.73 6.90 18.42
CA GLU A 92 -5.00 5.73 18.90
C GLU A 92 -4.94 5.67 20.43
N SER A 93 -4.68 6.81 21.09
CA SER A 93 -4.58 6.88 22.55
C SER A 93 -5.88 6.50 23.25
N ALA A 94 -7.02 6.73 22.60
CA ALA A 94 -8.35 6.38 23.10
C ALA A 94 -8.75 4.92 22.79
N LEU A 95 -8.05 4.21 21.88
CA LEU A 95 -8.37 2.82 21.54
C LEU A 95 -8.29 1.89 22.75
N PRO A 96 -9.24 0.95 22.89
CA PRO A 96 -9.17 -0.08 23.93
C PRO A 96 -7.87 -0.89 23.88
N ARG A 97 -7.23 -1.07 25.02
CA ARG A 97 -5.97 -1.82 25.16
C ARG A 97 -6.13 -3.33 25.13
N ASN A 98 -7.35 -3.85 25.24
CA ASN A 98 -7.63 -5.28 25.31
C ASN A 98 -8.24 -5.76 23.99
N ALA A 99 -7.51 -6.61 23.27
CA ALA A 99 -8.04 -7.38 22.16
C ALA A 99 -8.62 -8.71 22.63
N ILE A 100 -9.47 -9.32 21.83
CA ILE A 100 -9.99 -10.65 22.08
C ILE A 100 -8.87 -11.67 21.78
N ALA A 101 -8.49 -12.46 22.80
CA ALA A 101 -7.44 -13.45 22.68
C ALA A 101 -7.78 -14.54 21.65
N GLY A 102 -6.77 -15.07 20.96
CA GLY A 102 -6.92 -16.15 19.99
C GLY A 102 -7.46 -15.71 18.60
N LEU A 103 -7.84 -14.46 18.42
CA LEU A 103 -8.26 -13.92 17.14
C LEU A 103 -7.12 -13.22 16.39
N PRO A 104 -7.27 -13.03 15.06
CA PRO A 104 -6.31 -12.29 14.24
C PRO A 104 -6.01 -10.88 14.76
N PRO A 105 -4.85 -10.29 14.43
CA PRO A 105 -4.37 -9.05 15.04
C PRO A 105 -5.23 -7.82 14.75
N PHE A 106 -5.89 -7.72 13.62
CA PHE A 106 -6.81 -6.62 13.35
C PHE A 106 -8.25 -7.00 13.71
N GLN A 107 -8.80 -6.32 14.71
CA GLN A 107 -10.12 -6.58 15.26
C GLN A 107 -11.04 -5.34 15.22
N GLY A 108 -10.68 -4.33 14.43
CA GLY A 108 -11.27 -3.00 14.40
C GLY A 108 -10.31 -1.97 14.97
N GLY A 109 -10.55 -0.70 14.69
CA GLY A 109 -9.69 0.42 15.07
C GLY A 109 -9.44 1.37 13.90
N ILE A 110 -8.23 1.86 13.75
CA ILE A 110 -7.83 2.85 12.76
C ILE A 110 -7.23 2.13 11.55
N ALA A 111 -7.65 2.46 10.33
CA ALA A 111 -7.05 1.88 9.13
C ALA A 111 -7.22 2.81 7.92
N GLY A 112 -6.31 2.72 6.92
CA GLY A 112 -6.41 3.53 5.71
C GLY A 112 -5.09 3.78 5.01
N LEU A 113 -5.04 4.90 4.30
CA LEU A 113 -3.94 5.37 3.46
C LEU A 113 -3.18 6.52 4.12
N TRP A 114 -1.87 6.36 4.22
CA TRP A 114 -0.89 7.43 4.43
C TRP A 114 -0.13 7.61 3.12
N GLY A 115 -0.50 8.60 2.30
CA GLY A 115 0.20 8.92 1.06
C GLY A 115 1.58 9.52 1.31
N TYR A 116 2.46 9.46 0.31
CA TYR A 116 3.84 9.93 0.43
C TYR A 116 3.93 11.38 0.92
N GLU A 117 3.08 12.26 0.40
CA GLU A 117 3.06 13.68 0.77
C GLU A 117 2.64 13.94 2.22
N SER A 118 2.08 12.96 2.94
CA SER A 118 1.79 13.14 4.37
C SER A 118 3.06 13.38 5.21
N ALA A 119 4.24 13.11 4.66
CA ALA A 119 5.53 13.49 5.21
C ALA A 119 5.74 15.01 5.31
N GLN A 120 5.02 15.82 4.53
CA GLN A 120 5.16 17.29 4.55
C GLN A 120 4.75 17.92 5.89
N TRP A 121 3.89 17.24 6.65
CA TRP A 121 3.58 17.66 8.02
C TRP A 121 4.64 17.24 9.05
N LEU A 122 5.55 16.34 8.68
CA LEU A 122 6.58 15.80 9.56
C LEU A 122 7.95 16.44 9.31
N GLU A 123 8.30 16.71 8.04
CA GLU A 123 9.63 17.18 7.63
C GLU A 123 9.51 18.20 6.48
N ALA A 124 10.35 19.22 6.50
CA ALA A 124 10.42 20.21 5.42
C ALA A 124 11.23 19.64 4.23
N THR A 125 10.54 19.10 3.25
CA THR A 125 11.16 18.39 2.10
C THR A 125 11.26 19.21 0.82
N GLY A 126 11.02 20.52 0.88
CA GLY A 126 11.12 21.42 -0.28
C GLY A 126 9.79 21.66 -0.99
N PRO A 127 9.81 22.31 -2.18
CA PRO A 127 8.61 22.57 -2.95
C PRO A 127 7.97 21.28 -3.42
N LEU A 128 6.64 21.31 -3.52
CA LEU A 128 5.89 20.16 -4.03
C LEU A 128 5.84 20.20 -5.55
N ALA A 129 5.96 19.04 -6.16
CA ALA A 129 5.70 18.83 -7.58
C ALA A 129 4.22 19.07 -7.94
N GLU A 130 3.91 19.06 -9.24
CA GLU A 130 2.56 19.27 -9.77
C GLU A 130 1.57 18.22 -9.23
N ASP A 131 0.36 18.68 -8.87
CA ASP A 131 -0.74 17.84 -8.38
C ASP A 131 -1.85 17.74 -9.42
N ASP A 132 -1.54 17.14 -10.56
CA ASP A 132 -2.44 17.02 -11.71
C ASP A 132 -3.51 15.91 -11.56
N LEU A 133 -3.25 14.93 -10.71
CA LEU A 133 -4.18 13.86 -10.32
C LEU A 133 -4.26 13.78 -8.78
N PRO A 134 -4.93 14.76 -8.14
CA PRO A 134 -4.86 14.96 -6.70
C PRO A 134 -5.56 13.86 -5.92
N THR A 135 -4.78 13.09 -5.15
CA THR A 135 -5.29 12.21 -4.09
C THR A 135 -5.09 12.88 -2.73
N PRO A 136 -5.92 12.57 -1.71
CA PRO A 136 -5.60 13.00 -0.36
C PRO A 136 -4.21 12.51 0.07
N ALA A 137 -3.44 13.38 0.72
CA ALA A 137 -2.17 12.98 1.32
C ALA A 137 -2.38 12.00 2.50
N LEU A 138 -3.56 12.05 3.12
CA LEU A 138 -3.98 11.13 4.16
C LEU A 138 -5.47 10.82 4.03
N SER A 139 -5.85 9.54 4.11
CA SER A 139 -7.25 9.09 4.11
C SER A 139 -7.39 7.87 5.00
N VAL A 140 -7.78 8.10 6.25
CA VAL A 140 -7.81 7.11 7.33
C VAL A 140 -9.19 7.08 7.96
N GLY A 141 -9.73 5.87 8.18
CA GLY A 141 -11.02 5.64 8.81
C GLY A 141 -10.92 4.97 10.18
N ALA A 142 -11.95 5.20 10.99
CA ALA A 142 -12.21 4.49 12.23
C ALA A 142 -13.21 3.37 11.95
N TYR A 143 -12.80 2.11 12.06
CA TYR A 143 -13.60 0.95 11.71
C TYR A 143 -14.03 0.17 12.95
N ASP A 144 -15.32 -0.05 13.08
CA ASP A 144 -15.94 -0.76 14.20
C ASP A 144 -16.15 -2.26 13.95
N TRP A 145 -15.92 -2.72 12.71
CA TRP A 145 -16.03 -4.13 12.34
C TRP A 145 -14.97 -4.55 11.33
N VAL A 146 -14.67 -5.83 11.31
CA VAL A 146 -13.73 -6.43 10.34
C VAL A 146 -14.08 -7.89 10.07
N ILE A 147 -13.97 -8.32 8.82
CA ILE A 147 -13.87 -9.72 8.44
C ILE A 147 -12.39 -10.07 8.46
N ALA A 148 -12.01 -11.06 9.27
CA ALA A 148 -10.65 -11.55 9.40
C ALA A 148 -10.57 -13.02 8.98
N LYS A 149 -9.59 -13.38 8.15
CA LYS A 149 -9.30 -14.77 7.74
C LYS A 149 -7.88 -15.17 8.14
N ASP A 150 -7.74 -16.32 8.78
CA ASP A 150 -6.45 -16.97 9.04
C ASP A 150 -6.23 -18.07 7.98
N HIS A 151 -5.25 -17.86 7.10
CA HIS A 151 -4.92 -18.77 6.01
C HIS A 151 -4.23 -20.06 6.48
N VAL A 152 -3.74 -20.10 7.72
CA VAL A 152 -3.14 -21.33 8.30
C VAL A 152 -4.22 -22.30 8.78
N THR A 153 -5.24 -21.77 9.47
CA THR A 153 -6.33 -22.58 10.03
C THR A 153 -7.55 -22.63 9.09
N ASN A 154 -7.56 -21.84 8.02
CA ASN A 154 -8.67 -21.60 7.09
C ASN A 154 -9.94 -21.03 7.75
N GLN A 155 -9.84 -20.59 9.00
CA GLN A 155 -10.97 -20.00 9.72
C GLN A 155 -11.17 -18.53 9.36
N ALA A 156 -12.43 -18.10 9.38
CA ALA A 156 -12.79 -16.71 9.17
C ALA A 156 -13.84 -16.25 10.19
N TRP A 157 -13.77 -14.97 10.54
CA TRP A 157 -14.67 -14.36 11.53
C TRP A 157 -15.13 -12.97 11.06
N LEU A 158 -16.35 -12.61 11.37
CA LEU A 158 -16.81 -11.24 11.43
C LEU A 158 -16.74 -10.77 12.89
N ILE A 159 -15.91 -9.76 13.13
CA ILE A 159 -15.70 -9.15 14.44
C ILE A 159 -16.35 -7.78 14.41
N SER A 160 -17.30 -7.49 15.32
CA SER A 160 -17.93 -6.18 15.47
C SER A 160 -17.68 -5.67 16.88
N GLN A 161 -17.01 -4.51 16.98
CA GLN A 161 -16.66 -3.88 18.25
C GLN A 161 -17.83 -3.09 18.85
N GLY A 162 -18.74 -2.59 18.00
CA GLY A 162 -19.88 -1.78 18.42
C GLY A 162 -19.50 -0.35 18.80
N PHE A 163 -18.47 0.20 18.21
CA PHE A 163 -18.11 1.60 18.38
C PHE A 163 -19.03 2.49 17.55
N ARG A 164 -19.63 3.52 18.17
CA ARG A 164 -20.46 4.52 17.46
C ARG A 164 -19.66 5.77 17.10
N THR A 165 -18.63 6.05 17.86
CA THR A 165 -17.77 7.23 17.73
C THR A 165 -16.33 6.87 18.08
N THR A 166 -15.41 7.79 17.84
CA THR A 166 -13.98 7.64 18.15
C THR A 166 -13.63 7.84 19.63
N ASP A 167 -14.63 7.86 20.52
CA ASP A 167 -14.42 7.64 21.95
C ASP A 167 -14.28 6.14 22.30
N TRP A 168 -14.49 5.28 21.29
CA TRP A 168 -14.30 3.82 21.29
C TRP A 168 -15.07 3.08 22.40
N LYS A 169 -16.19 3.63 22.82
CA LYS A 169 -17.07 2.94 23.76
C LYS A 169 -17.90 1.88 23.03
N ALA A 170 -17.77 0.63 23.50
CA ALA A 170 -18.49 -0.49 22.93
C ALA A 170 -19.96 -0.49 23.37
N ASP A 171 -20.86 -0.56 22.38
CA ASP A 171 -22.32 -0.71 22.53
C ASP A 171 -22.70 -2.09 21.95
N ALA A 172 -23.28 -2.96 22.79
CA ALA A 172 -23.59 -4.32 22.40
C ALA A 172 -24.72 -4.40 21.36
N ASP A 173 -25.73 -3.55 21.46
CA ASP A 173 -26.85 -3.52 20.52
C ASP A 173 -26.37 -2.99 19.15
N PHE A 174 -25.49 -2.00 19.16
CA PHE A 174 -24.88 -1.51 17.94
C PHE A 174 -23.96 -2.56 17.31
N ALA A 175 -23.16 -3.29 18.10
CA ALA A 175 -22.36 -4.40 17.60
C ALA A 175 -23.20 -5.48 16.91
N ALA A 176 -24.36 -5.83 17.51
CA ALA A 176 -25.29 -6.77 16.92
C ALA A 176 -25.91 -6.24 15.61
N SER A 177 -26.33 -4.97 15.61
CA SER A 177 -26.88 -4.32 14.41
C SER A 177 -25.86 -4.26 13.26
N ARG A 178 -24.61 -3.94 13.54
CA ARG A 178 -23.51 -3.90 12.54
C ARG A 178 -23.23 -5.30 12.00
N ARG A 179 -23.06 -6.31 12.87
CA ARG A 179 -22.91 -7.71 12.45
C ARG A 179 -24.03 -8.11 11.49
N ASP A 180 -25.29 -7.88 11.87
CA ASP A 180 -26.46 -8.29 11.07
C ASP A 180 -26.54 -7.54 9.73
N ALA A 181 -26.16 -6.26 9.70
CA ALA A 181 -26.08 -5.48 8.48
C ALA A 181 -25.02 -6.05 7.51
N VAL A 182 -23.82 -6.35 8.00
CA VAL A 182 -22.76 -6.95 7.19
C VAL A 182 -23.17 -8.33 6.70
N LEU A 183 -23.74 -9.19 7.56
CA LEU A 183 -24.20 -10.52 7.16
C LEU A 183 -25.30 -10.44 6.09
N ARG A 184 -26.27 -9.53 6.21
CA ARG A 184 -27.28 -9.32 5.14
C ARG A 184 -26.63 -8.97 3.81
N THR A 185 -25.63 -8.08 3.80
CA THR A 185 -24.91 -7.72 2.57
C THR A 185 -24.16 -8.92 1.99
N LEU A 186 -23.53 -9.72 2.83
CA LEU A 186 -22.83 -10.94 2.40
C LEU A 186 -23.76 -12.02 1.86
N HIS A 187 -25.02 -12.11 2.35
CA HIS A 187 -26.00 -13.07 1.89
C HIS A 187 -26.85 -12.57 0.71
N ALA A 188 -26.80 -11.27 0.39
CA ALA A 188 -27.52 -10.74 -0.75
C ALA A 188 -27.04 -11.42 -2.04
N SER A 189 -28.01 -11.83 -2.90
CA SER A 189 -27.68 -12.31 -4.24
C SER A 189 -27.06 -11.17 -5.03
N THR A 190 -25.83 -11.35 -5.49
CA THR A 190 -25.22 -10.44 -6.45
C THR A 190 -25.62 -10.87 -7.84
N GLU A 191 -26.45 -10.08 -8.53
CA GLU A 191 -26.39 -10.12 -9.99
C GLU A 191 -24.96 -9.70 -10.40
N PRO A 192 -24.31 -10.44 -11.30
CA PRO A 192 -23.00 -10.02 -11.77
C PRO A 192 -23.14 -8.62 -12.41
N PRO A 193 -22.26 -7.66 -12.10
CA PRO A 193 -22.26 -6.39 -12.79
C PRO A 193 -22.05 -6.64 -14.28
N ASP A 194 -22.98 -6.15 -15.10
CA ASP A 194 -22.97 -6.30 -16.56
C ASP A 194 -21.59 -5.98 -17.14
N ALA A 195 -21.14 -6.88 -18.00
CA ALA A 195 -19.91 -6.74 -18.75
C ALA A 195 -20.15 -5.73 -19.89
N ASP A 196 -19.74 -4.47 -19.68
CA ASP A 196 -19.61 -3.53 -20.79
C ASP A 196 -18.15 -2.98 -20.81
N PHE A 197 -17.32 -3.67 -21.57
CA PHE A 197 -16.02 -3.18 -22.00
C PHE A 197 -16.18 -2.56 -23.39
N GLY A 198 -16.85 -1.41 -23.44
CA GLY A 198 -16.92 -0.63 -24.67
C GLY A 198 -15.54 -0.03 -25.02
N ASP A 199 -15.03 -0.44 -26.17
CA ASP A 199 -13.87 0.16 -26.83
C ASP A 199 -14.20 1.62 -27.20
N HIS A 200 -13.84 2.56 -26.37
CA HIS A 200 -13.92 3.98 -26.70
C HIS A 200 -12.53 4.56 -26.98
N HIS A 201 -12.10 4.38 -28.23
CA HIS A 201 -11.13 5.27 -28.84
C HIS A 201 -11.74 6.68 -28.98
N ALA A 202 -11.59 7.51 -27.97
CA ALA A 202 -11.90 8.94 -28.07
C ALA A 202 -10.60 9.74 -27.89
N GLY A 203 -10.06 10.21 -29.02
CA GLY A 203 -9.02 11.22 -29.02
C GLY A 203 -9.49 12.55 -28.41
N PRO A 204 -8.56 13.47 -28.07
CA PRO A 204 -8.85 14.70 -27.36
C PRO A 204 -9.81 15.59 -28.17
N ARG A 205 -10.98 15.91 -27.60
CA ARG A 205 -11.92 16.86 -28.19
C ARG A 205 -11.52 18.29 -27.82
N THR A 206 -11.10 19.05 -28.82
CA THR A 206 -10.97 20.48 -28.78
C THR A 206 -12.33 21.15 -28.56
N ARG A 207 -12.36 22.18 -27.69
CA ARG A 207 -13.53 23.04 -27.46
C ARG A 207 -13.92 23.79 -28.74
N GLY A 208 -15.18 23.64 -29.15
CA GLY A 208 -15.89 24.54 -30.07
C GLY A 208 -17.28 24.77 -29.52
N SER A 209 -17.59 26.06 -29.31
CA SER A 209 -18.85 26.57 -28.80
C SER A 209 -20.02 26.36 -29.75
N ILE A 210 -21.26 26.29 -29.26
CA ILE A 210 -22.38 27.19 -29.54
C ILE A 210 -23.72 26.63 -29.01
N ALA A 211 -24.52 27.56 -28.54
CA ALA A 211 -25.74 27.53 -27.79
C ALA A 211 -26.99 27.00 -28.50
N GLY A 212 -28.02 26.71 -27.69
CA GLY A 212 -29.41 26.96 -27.97
C GLY A 212 -30.43 25.92 -27.51
N PRO A 213 -31.54 26.34 -26.89
CA PRO A 213 -32.42 25.46 -26.09
C PRO A 213 -33.68 25.01 -26.87
N ARG A 214 -34.33 23.92 -26.37
CA ARG A 214 -35.78 23.72 -26.49
C ARG A 214 -36.30 22.63 -25.58
N THR A 215 -37.09 23.02 -24.70
CA THR A 215 -38.43 22.77 -24.14
C THR A 215 -39.11 21.41 -24.34
N SER A 216 -39.63 20.97 -23.17
CA SER A 216 -40.97 20.40 -22.80
C SER A 216 -41.28 18.93 -23.16
N ASP A 217 -41.64 18.19 -22.25
CA ASP A 217 -42.84 17.83 -21.51
C ASP A 217 -42.93 16.33 -21.18
N THR A 218 -43.10 16.07 -19.92
CA THR A 218 -43.98 15.12 -19.21
C THR A 218 -44.17 13.70 -19.73
N ILE A 219 -43.92 12.69 -18.90
CA ILE A 219 -44.93 11.88 -18.17
C ILE A 219 -44.25 10.85 -17.24
N ALA A 220 -44.86 10.67 -16.07
CA ALA A 220 -44.47 9.86 -14.95
C ALA A 220 -44.30 8.36 -15.24
N GLY A 221 -43.22 7.79 -14.71
CA GLY A 221 -43.01 6.38 -14.55
C GLY A 221 -42.13 6.16 -13.30
N THR A 222 -42.73 5.62 -12.23
CA THR A 222 -42.07 5.32 -10.96
C THR A 222 -41.15 4.12 -11.12
N GLY A 223 -39.92 4.36 -11.45
CA GLY A 223 -38.81 3.42 -11.38
C GLY A 223 -37.57 4.18 -10.90
N ARG A 224 -37.13 3.91 -9.69
CA ARG A 224 -35.84 4.45 -9.22
C ARG A 224 -34.76 3.95 -10.18
N PRO A 225 -34.01 4.85 -10.86
CA PRO A 225 -32.84 4.42 -11.62
C PRO A 225 -31.78 3.92 -10.64
N ALA A 226 -31.16 2.79 -10.97
CA ALA A 226 -29.97 2.33 -10.31
C ALA A 226 -28.91 3.45 -10.38
N PRO A 227 -28.11 3.68 -9.32
CA PRO A 227 -27.11 4.74 -9.32
C PRO A 227 -26.11 4.50 -10.45
N ASP A 228 -25.95 5.53 -11.29
CA ASP A 228 -24.96 5.59 -12.37
C ASP A 228 -23.58 5.34 -11.76
N ARG A 229 -22.98 4.18 -12.06
CA ARG A 229 -21.73 3.68 -11.47
C ARG A 229 -20.47 4.26 -12.13
N ARG A 230 -20.56 5.40 -12.78
CA ARG A 230 -19.36 6.15 -13.21
C ARG A 230 -18.73 6.71 -11.96
N LEU A 231 -17.42 6.44 -11.78
CA LEU A 231 -16.61 7.15 -10.79
C LEU A 231 -16.89 8.65 -10.96
N PRO A 232 -17.28 9.36 -9.91
CA PRO A 232 -17.39 10.82 -10.01
C PRO A 232 -16.01 11.31 -10.45
N GLN A 233 -15.97 11.96 -11.61
CA GLN A 233 -14.77 12.65 -12.06
C GLN A 233 -14.47 13.67 -10.97
N SER A 234 -13.30 13.56 -10.32
CA SER A 234 -12.87 14.60 -9.41
C SER A 234 -12.90 15.91 -10.18
N PRO A 235 -13.65 16.94 -9.75
CA PRO A 235 -13.74 18.19 -10.49
C PRO A 235 -12.38 18.91 -10.63
N ASP A 236 -11.38 18.47 -9.87
CA ASP A 236 -10.04 19.07 -9.77
C ASP A 236 -8.97 18.32 -10.58
N ALA A 237 -9.30 17.16 -11.20
CA ALA A 237 -8.33 16.40 -11.99
C ALA A 237 -8.19 17.00 -13.40
N THR A 238 -7.22 17.89 -13.58
CA THR A 238 -6.78 18.40 -14.90
C THR A 238 -5.37 17.89 -15.15
N LEU A 239 -5.25 16.81 -15.93
CA LEU A 239 -3.95 16.37 -16.43
C LEU A 239 -3.26 17.48 -17.21
N ASP A 240 -2.05 17.84 -16.81
CA ASP A 240 -1.20 18.72 -17.60
C ASP A 240 -0.70 17.95 -18.83
N PRO A 241 -1.05 18.40 -20.07
CA PRO A 241 -0.56 17.77 -21.29
C PRO A 241 0.98 17.73 -21.37
N MET A 242 1.69 18.63 -20.70
CA MET A 242 3.15 18.67 -20.64
C MET A 242 3.74 17.49 -19.87
N LEU A 243 2.93 16.80 -19.03
CA LEU A 243 3.33 15.59 -18.28
C LEU A 243 2.86 14.30 -18.96
N LEU A 244 2.45 14.33 -20.23
CA LEU A 244 1.99 13.20 -21.01
C LEU A 244 2.94 12.89 -22.15
N HIS A 245 4.08 12.28 -21.83
CA HIS A 245 5.02 11.82 -22.83
C HIS A 245 4.64 10.41 -23.33
N PRO A 246 4.46 10.21 -24.66
CA PRO A 246 4.20 8.88 -25.19
C PRO A 246 5.40 7.96 -24.92
N THR A 247 5.11 6.71 -24.62
CA THR A 247 6.13 5.69 -24.41
C THR A 247 6.22 4.73 -25.61
N SER A 248 7.19 3.82 -25.59
CA SER A 248 7.27 2.73 -26.58
C SER A 248 6.13 1.69 -26.47
N ARG A 249 5.27 1.81 -25.42
CA ARG A 249 4.14 0.92 -25.22
C ARG A 249 2.84 1.64 -25.53
N GLU A 250 2.06 1.10 -26.45
CA GLU A 250 0.80 1.69 -26.90
C GLU A 250 -0.17 1.96 -25.74
N GLY A 251 -0.76 3.15 -25.75
CA GLY A 251 -1.71 3.62 -24.73
C GLY A 251 -1.11 3.87 -23.35
N ILE A 252 0.22 3.81 -23.20
CA ILE A 252 0.92 4.15 -21.97
C ILE A 252 1.67 5.46 -22.15
N PHE A 253 1.45 6.40 -21.26
CA PHE A 253 2.17 7.67 -21.15
C PHE A 253 3.06 7.66 -19.92
N SER A 254 4.05 8.55 -19.88
CA SER A 254 4.87 8.80 -18.70
C SER A 254 4.91 10.31 -18.42
N ASN A 255 5.08 10.69 -17.14
CA ASN A 255 5.34 12.07 -16.74
C ASN A 255 6.77 12.53 -17.07
N PHE A 256 7.60 11.63 -17.58
CA PHE A 256 8.91 11.91 -18.15
C PHE A 256 8.99 11.46 -19.61
N SER A 257 9.70 12.21 -20.44
CA SER A 257 10.26 11.60 -21.66
C SER A 257 11.40 10.66 -21.28
N SER A 258 11.72 9.66 -22.11
CA SER A 258 12.85 8.76 -21.89
C SER A 258 14.18 9.52 -21.69
N THR A 259 14.41 10.57 -22.50
CA THR A 259 15.59 11.44 -22.33
C THR A 259 15.53 12.22 -21.02
N GLY A 260 14.36 12.78 -20.66
CA GLY A 260 14.19 13.55 -19.42
C GLY A 260 14.41 12.69 -18.18
N LEU A 261 13.90 11.44 -18.16
CA LEU A 261 14.14 10.51 -17.06
C LEU A 261 15.64 10.20 -16.90
N ARG A 262 16.33 9.92 -18.00
CA ARG A 262 17.78 9.65 -17.96
C ARG A 262 18.58 10.86 -17.48
N GLN A 263 18.22 12.08 -17.93
CA GLN A 263 18.84 13.30 -17.43
C GLN A 263 18.62 13.50 -15.93
N ALA A 264 17.41 13.25 -15.43
CA ALA A 264 17.13 13.31 -13.99
C ALA A 264 17.94 12.27 -13.20
N ILE A 265 18.09 11.05 -13.73
CA ILE A 265 18.94 10.02 -13.13
C ILE A 265 20.42 10.46 -13.11
N ASP A 266 20.93 11.00 -14.22
CA ASP A 266 22.33 11.49 -14.32
C ASP A 266 22.56 12.64 -13.33
N GLU A 267 21.59 13.56 -13.16
CA GLU A 267 21.63 14.62 -12.15
C GLU A 267 21.71 14.05 -10.73
N VAL A 268 20.92 13.02 -10.40
CA VAL A 268 21.01 12.35 -9.10
C VAL A 268 22.39 11.74 -8.89
N ILE A 269 22.97 11.10 -9.90
CA ILE A 269 24.31 10.51 -9.83
C ILE A 269 25.35 11.58 -9.51
N GLU A 270 25.28 12.75 -10.16
CA GLU A 270 26.23 13.86 -9.92
C GLU A 270 26.04 14.44 -8.50
N ARG A 271 24.83 14.60 -7.99
CA ARG A 271 24.56 15.01 -6.62
C ARG A 271 25.12 14.01 -5.59
N ILE A 272 25.01 12.71 -5.87
CA ILE A 272 25.61 11.68 -5.03
C ILE A 272 27.14 11.75 -5.06
N ARG A 273 27.75 11.98 -6.22
CA ARG A 273 29.20 12.13 -6.36
C ARG A 273 29.73 13.38 -5.68
N SER A 274 28.94 14.45 -5.63
CA SER A 274 29.27 15.67 -4.90
C SER A 274 29.09 15.55 -3.37
N GLY A 275 28.48 14.46 -2.90
CA GLY A 275 28.36 14.14 -1.49
C GLY A 275 27.03 14.55 -0.83
N ASP A 276 26.03 14.95 -1.60
CA ASP A 276 24.73 15.39 -1.07
C ASP A 276 23.96 14.21 -0.46
N SER A 277 24.08 13.03 -1.07
CA SER A 277 23.42 11.80 -0.60
C SER A 277 24.20 10.55 -0.99
N PHE A 278 23.81 9.40 -0.43
CA PHE A 278 24.37 8.09 -0.81
C PHE A 278 23.48 7.36 -1.81
N GLN A 279 22.18 7.58 -1.73
CA GLN A 279 21.16 7.01 -2.59
C GLN A 279 19.93 7.92 -2.62
N VAL A 280 19.29 8.00 -3.82
CA VAL A 280 17.98 8.61 -4.00
C VAL A 280 17.10 7.66 -4.80
N ASN A 281 15.88 7.39 -4.33
CA ASN A 281 14.91 6.60 -5.08
C ASN A 281 14.13 7.52 -6.03
N LEU A 282 14.49 7.53 -7.31
CA LEU A 282 13.82 8.32 -8.34
C LEU A 282 12.77 7.48 -9.07
N ALA A 283 11.62 8.08 -9.36
CA ALA A 283 10.50 7.39 -10.00
C ALA A 283 9.94 8.16 -11.21
N GLN A 284 9.41 7.43 -12.17
CA GLN A 284 8.48 7.93 -13.17
C GLN A 284 7.07 7.46 -12.87
N ARG A 285 6.06 8.21 -13.27
CA ARG A 285 4.66 7.84 -13.19
C ARG A 285 4.14 7.47 -14.57
N LEU A 286 3.86 6.18 -14.77
CA LEU A 286 3.19 5.71 -15.97
C LEU A 286 1.69 5.96 -15.84
N LEU A 287 1.05 6.37 -16.93
CA LEU A 287 -0.34 6.74 -17.01
C LEU A 287 -1.03 5.99 -18.15
N ARG A 288 -2.27 5.58 -17.90
CA ARG A 288 -3.14 4.99 -18.91
C ARG A 288 -4.58 5.46 -18.73
N PRO A 289 -5.29 5.91 -19.80
CA PRO A 289 -6.74 6.11 -19.75
C PRO A 289 -7.46 4.84 -19.31
N TRP A 290 -8.45 4.97 -18.43
CA TRP A 290 -9.16 3.86 -17.84
C TRP A 290 -10.64 4.17 -17.60
N GLY A 291 -11.52 3.25 -18.03
CA GLY A 291 -12.97 3.30 -17.76
C GLY A 291 -13.51 1.98 -17.19
N GLY A 292 -12.62 1.01 -16.89
CA GLY A 292 -13.01 -0.30 -16.39
C GLY A 292 -13.21 -0.36 -14.88
N SER A 293 -13.57 -1.54 -14.37
CA SER A 293 -13.73 -1.79 -12.94
C SER A 293 -12.38 -1.98 -12.24
N SER A 294 -12.06 -1.08 -11.30
CA SER A 294 -10.89 -1.19 -10.43
C SER A 294 -10.92 -2.46 -9.56
N GLN A 295 -12.11 -2.89 -9.15
CA GLN A 295 -12.27 -4.11 -8.35
C GLN A 295 -11.87 -5.35 -9.15
N ARG A 296 -12.33 -5.47 -10.39
CA ARG A 296 -11.93 -6.56 -11.30
C ARG A 296 -10.42 -6.48 -11.61
N LEU A 297 -9.90 -5.27 -11.85
CA LEU A 297 -8.47 -5.06 -12.05
C LEU A 297 -7.66 -5.50 -10.82
N TYR A 298 -8.15 -5.22 -9.60
CA TYR A 298 -7.48 -5.67 -8.39
C TYR A 298 -7.46 -7.20 -8.27
N LEU A 299 -8.58 -7.88 -8.54
CA LEU A 299 -8.61 -9.34 -8.52
C LEU A 299 -7.67 -9.94 -9.56
N GLU A 300 -7.56 -9.33 -10.74
CA GLU A 300 -6.61 -9.76 -11.76
C GLU A 300 -5.15 -9.47 -11.34
N LEU A 301 -4.87 -8.31 -10.74
CA LEU A 301 -3.55 -7.98 -10.20
C LEU A 301 -3.15 -8.98 -9.10
N ARG A 302 -4.05 -9.29 -8.20
CA ARG A 302 -3.88 -10.27 -7.14
C ARG A 302 -3.53 -11.67 -7.68
N ARG A 303 -4.17 -12.08 -8.78
CA ARG A 303 -3.95 -13.38 -9.43
C ARG A 303 -2.63 -13.43 -10.20
N THR A 304 -2.27 -12.37 -10.92
CA THR A 304 -1.11 -12.34 -11.83
C THR A 304 0.18 -11.88 -11.18
N ASN A 305 0.08 -11.15 -10.08
CA ASN A 305 1.21 -10.61 -9.32
C ASN A 305 0.96 -10.70 -7.80
N PRO A 306 0.76 -11.92 -7.25
CA PRO A 306 0.46 -12.08 -5.83
C PRO A 306 1.60 -11.60 -4.94
N ALA A 307 1.25 -10.96 -3.82
CA ALA A 307 2.21 -10.39 -2.89
C ALA A 307 1.71 -10.47 -1.44
N PRO A 308 2.63 -10.57 -0.45
CA PRO A 308 2.26 -10.82 0.95
C PRO A 308 1.68 -9.59 1.68
N PHE A 309 1.90 -8.40 1.17
CA PHE A 309 1.38 -7.14 1.72
C PHE A 309 0.52 -6.41 0.69
N ALA A 310 -0.21 -7.17 -0.11
CA ALA A 310 -1.18 -6.65 -1.06
C ALA A 310 -2.33 -5.94 -0.34
N GLY A 311 -3.05 -5.08 -1.05
CA GLY A 311 -4.20 -4.42 -0.48
C GLY A 311 -4.99 -3.61 -1.50
N TYR A 312 -6.24 -3.37 -1.16
CA TYR A 312 -7.15 -2.51 -1.90
C TYR A 312 -7.76 -1.47 -0.96
N TYR A 313 -7.83 -0.24 -1.39
CA TYR A 313 -8.51 0.82 -0.68
C TYR A 313 -9.39 1.65 -1.60
N ALA A 314 -10.67 1.78 -1.27
CA ALA A 314 -11.60 2.66 -1.95
C ALA A 314 -11.73 3.98 -1.19
N GLY A 315 -11.03 4.99 -1.64
CA GLY A 315 -11.17 6.36 -1.19
C GLY A 315 -12.31 7.09 -1.91
N GLU A 316 -12.49 8.36 -1.60
CA GLU A 316 -13.49 9.21 -2.24
C GLU A 316 -12.92 9.76 -3.57
N GLY A 317 -13.40 9.24 -4.69
CA GLY A 317 -12.97 9.61 -6.03
C GLY A 317 -11.65 8.98 -6.50
N PHE A 318 -11.07 8.06 -5.74
CA PHE A 318 -9.87 7.31 -6.13
C PHE A 318 -9.85 5.92 -5.49
N GLU A 319 -9.06 5.03 -6.05
CA GLU A 319 -8.85 3.70 -5.47
C GLU A 319 -7.37 3.31 -5.59
N VAL A 320 -6.88 2.59 -4.58
CA VAL A 320 -5.52 2.08 -4.51
C VAL A 320 -5.54 0.57 -4.62
N LEU A 321 -4.84 0.04 -5.60
CA LEU A 321 -4.71 -1.38 -5.92
C LEU A 321 -3.25 -1.77 -5.77
N SER A 322 -2.90 -2.39 -4.65
CA SER A 322 -1.50 -2.67 -4.31
C SER A 322 -1.19 -4.16 -4.35
N SER A 323 -0.09 -4.49 -4.98
CA SER A 323 0.55 -5.81 -4.95
C SER A 323 1.93 -5.68 -4.30
N SER A 324 1.97 -5.05 -3.12
CA SER A 324 3.22 -4.75 -2.44
C SER A 324 3.89 -6.00 -1.89
N PRO A 325 5.18 -6.21 -2.20
CA PRO A 325 5.97 -7.27 -1.60
C PRO A 325 6.57 -6.87 -0.23
N GLU A 326 6.48 -5.59 0.17
CA GLU A 326 7.27 -5.05 1.27
C GLU A 326 6.40 -4.60 2.45
N GLY A 327 6.65 -5.19 3.64
CA GLY A 327 6.14 -4.70 4.91
C GLY A 327 7.02 -3.57 5.44
N PHE A 328 6.39 -2.51 5.94
CA PHE A 328 7.10 -1.36 6.48
C PHE A 328 7.35 -1.50 7.98
N LEU A 329 6.27 -1.49 8.77
CA LEU A 329 6.33 -1.55 10.22
C LEU A 329 5.28 -2.53 10.73
N ARG A 330 5.64 -3.38 11.68
CA ARG A 330 4.72 -4.26 12.39
C ARG A 330 4.92 -4.14 13.89
N VAL A 331 3.86 -3.89 14.63
CA VAL A 331 3.90 -3.86 16.11
C VAL A 331 3.12 -5.03 16.68
N ARG A 332 3.76 -5.77 17.57
CA ARG A 332 3.17 -6.87 18.34
C ARG A 332 3.67 -6.80 19.78
N ASP A 333 2.75 -6.65 20.73
CA ASP A 333 3.03 -6.63 22.17
C ASP A 333 4.13 -5.60 22.57
N GLY A 334 4.10 -4.42 21.95
CA GLY A 334 5.05 -3.32 22.18
C GLY A 334 6.40 -3.48 21.48
N TRP A 335 6.62 -4.55 20.73
CA TRP A 335 7.78 -4.72 19.86
C TRP A 335 7.44 -4.30 18.45
N VAL A 336 8.29 -3.47 17.86
CA VAL A 336 8.24 -3.13 16.43
C VAL A 336 9.27 -3.97 15.68
N GLU A 337 8.87 -4.43 14.49
CA GLU A 337 9.76 -5.05 13.49
C GLU A 337 9.60 -4.32 12.16
N THR A 338 10.71 -4.06 11.48
CA THR A 338 10.76 -3.61 10.08
C THR A 338 11.63 -4.56 9.26
N ARG A 339 11.22 -4.83 8.02
CA ARG A 339 11.86 -5.85 7.17
C ARG A 339 12.16 -5.31 5.77
N PRO A 340 13.19 -4.46 5.63
CA PRO A 340 13.57 -3.93 4.34
C PRO A 340 14.04 -5.02 3.38
N ILE A 341 13.61 -4.90 2.12
CA ILE A 341 13.93 -5.80 1.02
C ILE A 341 14.83 -5.06 0.03
N LYS A 342 15.94 -5.68 -0.37
CA LYS A 342 16.75 -5.27 -1.51
C LYS A 342 17.14 -6.49 -2.32
N GLY A 343 17.26 -6.29 -3.62
CA GLY A 343 17.56 -7.38 -4.53
C GLY A 343 16.42 -8.39 -4.68
N THR A 344 16.21 -8.85 -5.89
CA THR A 344 15.18 -9.83 -6.23
C THR A 344 15.71 -10.79 -7.29
N ALA A 345 15.53 -12.07 -7.06
CA ALA A 345 15.79 -13.09 -8.06
C ALA A 345 14.51 -13.91 -8.32
N PRO A 346 14.20 -14.25 -9.58
CA PRO A 346 13.05 -15.09 -9.88
C PRO A 346 13.25 -16.51 -9.35
N ARG A 347 12.16 -17.18 -9.03
CA ARG A 347 12.13 -18.63 -8.79
C ARG A 347 11.56 -19.33 -9.99
N THR A 348 12.27 -20.35 -10.45
CA THR A 348 11.91 -21.15 -11.63
C THR A 348 11.16 -22.43 -11.24
N GLY A 349 11.22 -22.83 -9.96
CA GLY A 349 10.77 -24.12 -9.45
C GLY A 349 11.84 -25.21 -9.58
N ASP A 350 12.93 -24.98 -10.30
CA ASP A 350 14.10 -25.84 -10.30
C ASP A 350 14.96 -25.55 -9.07
N ALA A 351 15.09 -26.54 -8.21
CA ALA A 351 15.79 -26.39 -6.93
C ALA A 351 17.31 -26.06 -7.09
N VAL A 352 17.94 -26.43 -8.21
CA VAL A 352 19.36 -26.13 -8.48
C VAL A 352 19.48 -24.68 -8.95
N ALA A 353 18.71 -24.31 -9.96
CA ALA A 353 18.70 -22.95 -10.50
C ALA A 353 18.28 -21.91 -9.41
N ASP A 354 17.28 -22.24 -8.59
CA ASP A 354 16.82 -21.38 -7.49
C ASP A 354 17.90 -21.20 -6.41
N ARG A 355 18.65 -22.27 -6.05
CA ARG A 355 19.78 -22.16 -5.12
C ARG A 355 20.93 -21.32 -5.66
N GLU A 356 21.23 -21.44 -6.95
CA GLU A 356 22.27 -20.63 -7.58
C GLU A 356 21.86 -19.15 -7.67
N ALA A 357 20.60 -18.89 -7.98
CA ALA A 357 20.06 -17.53 -7.96
C ALA A 357 20.13 -16.92 -6.54
N ALA A 358 19.80 -17.69 -5.50
CA ALA A 358 19.96 -17.30 -4.10
C ALA A 358 21.42 -16.96 -3.75
N LYS A 359 22.37 -17.82 -4.14
CA LYS A 359 23.79 -17.58 -3.89
C LYS A 359 24.30 -16.30 -4.60
N ARG A 360 23.92 -16.09 -5.86
CA ARG A 360 24.28 -14.87 -6.59
C ARG A 360 23.72 -13.63 -5.90
N LEU A 361 22.46 -13.67 -5.46
CA LEU A 361 21.83 -12.58 -4.74
C LEU A 361 22.55 -12.29 -3.41
N GLN A 362 22.86 -13.32 -2.64
CA GLN A 362 23.53 -13.22 -1.34
C GLN A 362 24.98 -12.73 -1.48
N SER A 363 25.68 -13.03 -2.57
CA SER A 363 27.06 -12.60 -2.85
C SER A 363 27.15 -11.27 -3.58
N SER A 364 26.05 -10.63 -3.93
CA SER A 364 26.05 -9.34 -4.61
C SER A 364 26.47 -8.22 -3.66
N ASP A 365 27.68 -7.67 -3.84
CA ASP A 365 28.19 -6.57 -3.03
C ASP A 365 27.29 -5.32 -3.14
N LYS A 366 26.72 -5.05 -4.31
CA LYS A 366 25.79 -3.93 -4.53
C LYS A 366 24.56 -4.09 -3.65
N GLU A 367 23.84 -5.21 -3.79
CA GLU A 367 22.59 -5.45 -3.07
C GLU A 367 22.80 -5.49 -1.55
N ARG A 368 23.91 -6.06 -1.10
CA ARG A 368 24.28 -6.08 0.31
C ARG A 368 24.57 -4.70 0.85
N ALA A 369 25.36 -3.88 0.14
CA ALA A 369 25.69 -2.52 0.55
C ALA A 369 24.43 -1.65 0.65
N GLU A 370 23.54 -1.73 -0.33
CA GLU A 370 22.25 -1.03 -0.30
C GLU A 370 21.36 -1.50 0.86
N ASN A 371 21.32 -2.82 1.11
CA ASN A 371 20.53 -3.37 2.22
C ASN A 371 21.06 -2.93 3.58
N VAL A 372 22.38 -2.98 3.80
CA VAL A 372 23.03 -2.52 5.04
C VAL A 372 22.76 -1.03 5.29
N MET A 373 22.81 -0.21 4.25
CA MET A 373 22.52 1.23 4.36
C MET A 373 21.06 1.46 4.81
N ILE A 374 20.10 0.71 4.25
CA ILE A 374 18.71 0.83 4.68
C ILE A 374 18.49 0.31 6.10
N VAL A 375 19.19 -0.76 6.50
CA VAL A 375 19.18 -1.25 7.89
C VAL A 375 19.64 -0.16 8.85
N ASP A 376 20.72 0.55 8.53
CA ASP A 376 21.23 1.63 9.37
C ASP A 376 20.25 2.81 9.46
N LEU A 377 19.64 3.17 8.33
CA LEU A 377 18.57 4.17 8.30
C LEU A 377 17.36 3.76 9.17
N MET A 378 16.93 2.49 9.08
CA MET A 378 15.83 1.99 9.92
C MET A 378 16.19 1.96 11.41
N ARG A 379 17.42 1.63 11.76
CA ARG A 379 17.90 1.72 13.15
C ARG A 379 17.83 3.16 13.67
N ASN A 380 18.27 4.12 12.86
CA ASN A 380 18.17 5.54 13.19
C ASN A 380 16.70 5.98 13.38
N ASP A 381 15.80 5.59 12.47
CA ASP A 381 14.37 5.92 12.58
C ASP A 381 13.77 5.34 13.88
N LEU A 382 14.04 4.06 14.18
CA LEU A 382 13.56 3.39 15.38
C LEU A 382 14.15 3.98 16.67
N SER A 383 15.37 4.52 16.65
CA SER A 383 15.99 5.13 17.83
C SER A 383 15.24 6.36 18.33
N ARG A 384 14.46 7.00 17.48
CA ARG A 384 13.62 8.16 17.83
C ARG A 384 12.46 7.76 18.77
N VAL A 385 12.02 6.51 18.77
CA VAL A 385 10.77 6.05 19.45
C VAL A 385 10.92 4.76 20.25
N CYS A 386 12.01 4.03 20.10
CA CYS A 386 12.30 2.81 20.85
C CYS A 386 13.30 3.05 21.98
N HIS A 387 13.36 2.12 22.93
CA HIS A 387 14.46 2.06 23.89
C HIS A 387 15.75 1.72 23.16
N ASP A 388 16.82 2.51 23.38
CA ASP A 388 18.07 2.42 22.61
C ASP A 388 18.76 1.06 22.76
N ASP A 389 18.68 0.46 23.95
CA ASP A 389 19.23 -0.86 24.28
C ASP A 389 18.42 -2.03 23.70
N SER A 390 17.24 -1.76 23.12
CA SER A 390 16.35 -2.76 22.55
C SER A 390 16.49 -2.89 21.03
N ILE A 391 17.19 -1.94 20.37
CA ILE A 391 17.29 -1.93 18.91
C ILE A 391 18.33 -2.93 18.46
N GLU A 392 17.90 -3.96 17.75
CA GLU A 392 18.77 -5.03 17.27
C GLU A 392 18.47 -5.39 15.81
N VAL A 393 19.52 -5.78 15.09
CA VAL A 393 19.41 -6.39 13.76
C VAL A 393 19.30 -7.89 13.95
N THR A 394 18.08 -8.40 13.82
CA THR A 394 17.79 -9.83 14.04
C THR A 394 18.09 -10.70 12.83
N GLN A 395 18.21 -10.08 11.65
CA GLN A 395 18.55 -10.73 10.39
C GLN A 395 19.27 -9.71 9.50
N LEU A 396 20.37 -10.08 8.86
CA LEU A 396 21.14 -9.20 7.99
C LEU A 396 21.47 -9.87 6.66
N CYS A 397 20.91 -9.33 5.55
CA CYS A 397 21.19 -9.77 4.18
C CYS A 397 20.98 -11.29 3.99
N GLU A 398 19.89 -11.83 4.48
CA GLU A 398 19.53 -13.24 4.26
C GLU A 398 18.58 -13.38 3.06
N VAL A 399 18.71 -14.49 2.33
CA VAL A 399 17.80 -14.77 1.21
C VAL A 399 16.55 -15.47 1.72
N GLU A 400 15.39 -14.87 1.46
CA GLU A 400 14.08 -15.43 1.73
C GLU A 400 13.38 -15.84 0.42
N GLY A 401 12.92 -17.09 0.37
CA GLY A 401 12.18 -17.62 -0.78
C GLY A 401 10.69 -17.38 -0.64
N TYR A 402 10.11 -16.75 -1.64
CA TYR A 402 8.68 -16.57 -1.83
C TYR A 402 8.17 -17.48 -2.96
N ALA A 403 6.87 -17.53 -3.22
CA ALA A 403 6.32 -18.47 -4.20
C ALA A 403 7.00 -18.38 -5.58
N TYR A 404 7.25 -17.14 -6.06
CA TYR A 404 7.76 -16.87 -7.41
C TYR A 404 9.09 -16.11 -7.44
N VAL A 405 9.55 -15.63 -6.30
CA VAL A 405 10.75 -14.80 -6.18
C VAL A 405 11.53 -15.12 -4.92
N GLN A 406 12.80 -14.70 -4.89
CA GLN A 406 13.64 -14.69 -3.71
C GLN A 406 14.11 -13.26 -3.48
N HIS A 407 14.15 -12.84 -2.23
CA HIS A 407 14.59 -11.50 -1.85
C HIS A 407 15.74 -11.56 -0.86
N LEU A 408 16.60 -10.55 -0.92
CA LEU A 408 17.58 -10.29 0.12
C LEU A 408 16.92 -9.42 1.19
N VAL A 409 16.71 -10.00 2.37
CA VAL A 409 15.92 -9.41 3.45
C VAL A 409 16.80 -9.19 4.68
N SER A 410 16.64 -8.04 5.31
CA SER A 410 17.10 -7.80 6.67
C SER A 410 15.92 -7.55 7.60
N ALA A 411 16.15 -7.72 8.90
CA ALA A 411 15.13 -7.41 9.92
C ALA A 411 15.76 -6.63 11.07
N VAL A 412 15.11 -5.54 11.42
CA VAL A 412 15.45 -4.71 12.59
C VAL A 412 14.25 -4.68 13.50
N ARG A 413 14.47 -4.87 14.79
CA ARG A 413 13.42 -4.72 15.79
C ARG A 413 13.83 -3.80 16.92
N GLY A 414 12.83 -3.28 17.63
CA GLY A 414 13.01 -2.46 18.83
C GLY A 414 11.78 -2.53 19.72
N ARG A 415 11.92 -2.17 20.97
CA ARG A 415 10.80 -2.04 21.90
C ARG A 415 10.39 -0.59 22.01
N LEU A 416 9.14 -0.30 21.73
CA LEU A 416 8.59 1.06 21.84
C LEU A 416 8.72 1.57 23.28
N ARG A 417 9.05 2.85 23.42
CA ARG A 417 9.06 3.52 24.73
C ARG A 417 7.64 3.59 25.29
N GLU A 418 7.54 3.69 26.62
CA GLU A 418 6.24 3.84 27.27
C GLU A 418 5.54 5.12 26.76
N GLY A 419 4.25 4.99 26.48
CA GLY A 419 3.43 6.08 25.95
C GLY A 419 3.51 6.30 24.45
N VAL A 420 4.48 5.70 23.75
CA VAL A 420 4.59 5.81 22.28
C VAL A 420 3.65 4.80 21.60
N GLY A 421 2.79 5.31 20.71
CA GLY A 421 1.88 4.52 19.91
C GLY A 421 2.41 4.18 18.52
N SER A 422 1.61 3.41 17.78
CA SER A 422 1.93 3.01 16.40
C SER A 422 1.85 4.19 15.42
N VAL A 423 1.00 5.18 15.69
CA VAL A 423 0.90 6.41 14.87
C VAL A 423 2.16 7.25 15.03
N GLU A 424 2.67 7.42 16.25
CA GLU A 424 3.92 8.14 16.51
C GLU A 424 5.12 7.38 15.94
N LEU A 425 5.13 6.05 16.04
CA LEU A 425 6.12 5.21 15.38
C LEU A 425 6.11 5.42 13.86
N LEU A 426 4.91 5.38 13.25
CA LEU A 426 4.78 5.62 11.81
C LEU A 426 5.31 7.00 11.44
N ALA A 427 4.94 8.05 12.16
CA ALA A 427 5.41 9.41 11.92
C ALA A 427 6.95 9.52 12.03
N ALA A 428 7.57 8.85 13.01
CA ALA A 428 9.02 8.86 13.19
C ALA A 428 9.79 8.18 12.04
N CYS A 429 9.20 7.16 11.40
CA CYS A 429 9.84 6.36 10.35
C CYS A 429 9.45 6.79 8.93
N PHE A 430 8.35 7.56 8.78
CA PHE A 430 7.73 7.87 7.48
C PHE A 430 8.46 9.00 6.72
N PRO A 431 8.55 8.89 5.38
CA PRO A 431 8.31 7.71 4.55
C PRO A 431 9.41 6.66 4.72
N GLY A 432 9.15 5.43 4.23
CA GLY A 432 10.13 4.35 4.34
C GLY A 432 11.47 4.68 3.68
N GLY A 433 12.57 4.35 4.35
CA GLY A 433 13.92 4.60 3.83
C GLY A 433 14.22 3.85 2.52
N SER A 434 13.62 2.67 2.32
CA SER A 434 13.82 1.87 1.11
C SER A 434 13.28 2.54 -0.17
N VAL A 435 12.36 3.51 -0.02
CA VAL A 435 11.69 4.23 -1.13
C VAL A 435 11.99 5.73 -1.16
N THR A 436 12.86 6.20 -0.30
CA THR A 436 13.36 7.59 -0.28
C THR A 436 14.84 7.65 -0.61
N GLY A 437 15.70 7.35 0.31
CA GLY A 437 17.14 7.37 0.17
C GLY A 437 17.84 7.73 1.47
N ALA A 438 19.15 7.96 1.39
CA ALA A 438 19.97 8.28 2.54
C ALA A 438 20.96 9.42 2.21
N PRO A 439 21.04 10.49 3.04
CA PRO A 439 20.16 10.84 4.16
C PRO A 439 18.70 11.11 3.72
N LYS A 440 17.72 10.72 4.56
CA LYS A 440 16.29 10.69 4.16
C LYS A 440 15.78 12.06 3.68
N VAL A 441 15.96 13.11 4.48
CA VAL A 441 15.41 14.45 4.17
C VAL A 441 16.04 15.02 2.90
N GLU A 442 17.34 14.83 2.69
CA GLU A 442 18.03 15.31 1.49
C GLU A 442 17.56 14.55 0.23
N ALA A 443 17.44 13.23 0.36
CA ALA A 443 16.87 12.43 -0.73
C ALA A 443 15.43 12.88 -1.09
N MET A 444 14.60 13.19 -0.09
CA MET A 444 13.24 13.69 -0.32
C MET A 444 13.22 15.07 -1.00
N ARG A 445 14.16 15.96 -0.69
CA ARG A 445 14.32 17.25 -1.39
C ARG A 445 14.68 17.06 -2.86
N THR A 446 15.68 16.20 -3.12
CA THR A 446 16.06 15.84 -4.50
C THR A 446 14.90 15.25 -5.28
N ILE A 447 14.10 14.37 -4.66
CA ILE A 447 12.88 13.81 -5.26
C ILE A 447 11.87 14.92 -5.61
N ALA A 448 11.61 15.82 -4.67
CA ALA A 448 10.66 16.90 -4.85
C ALA A 448 11.07 17.92 -5.95
N GLU A 449 12.37 18.08 -6.18
CA GLU A 449 12.92 18.94 -7.23
C GLU A 449 12.91 18.30 -8.61
N LEU A 450 13.12 16.97 -8.69
CA LEU A 450 13.34 16.30 -9.97
C LEU A 450 12.10 15.56 -10.49
N GLU A 451 11.22 15.05 -9.62
CA GLU A 451 9.99 14.40 -10.07
C GLU A 451 8.93 15.45 -10.45
N PRO A 452 8.42 15.44 -11.70
CA PRO A 452 7.51 16.49 -12.17
C PRO A 452 6.10 16.38 -11.58
N SER A 453 5.73 15.23 -10.98
CA SER A 453 4.41 14.98 -10.41
C SER A 453 4.50 14.45 -9.00
N ARG A 454 3.52 14.78 -8.15
CA ARG A 454 3.39 14.18 -6.81
C ARG A 454 3.25 12.66 -6.88
N ARG A 455 3.76 11.99 -5.85
CA ARG A 455 3.71 10.52 -5.73
C ARG A 455 2.34 9.99 -5.32
N GLY A 456 1.59 10.76 -4.52
CA GLY A 456 0.31 10.35 -3.97
C GLY A 456 0.42 9.09 -3.09
N PRO A 457 -0.37 8.03 -3.37
CA PRO A 457 -0.27 6.76 -2.65
C PRO A 457 1.07 6.05 -2.81
N TYR A 458 1.75 6.20 -3.94
CA TYR A 458 3.03 5.53 -4.21
C TYR A 458 4.12 5.93 -3.21
N CYS A 459 4.84 4.95 -2.67
CA CYS A 459 5.82 5.11 -1.60
C CYS A 459 5.23 5.58 -0.25
N GLY A 460 3.91 5.69 -0.16
CA GLY A 460 3.17 5.80 1.08
C GLY A 460 2.92 4.43 1.71
N SER A 461 1.87 4.32 2.52
CA SER A 461 1.51 3.11 3.25
C SER A 461 0.00 2.88 3.31
N LEU A 462 -0.44 1.64 3.14
CA LEU A 462 -1.69 1.13 3.69
C LEU A 462 -1.39 0.42 5.00
N GLY A 463 -2.21 0.66 6.03
CA GLY A 463 -1.97 0.03 7.31
C GLY A 463 -3.15 0.12 8.25
N TYR A 464 -2.99 -0.52 9.41
CA TYR A 464 -3.97 -0.48 10.50
C TYR A 464 -3.30 -0.36 11.87
N VAL A 465 -4.05 0.24 12.81
CA VAL A 465 -3.81 0.21 14.25
C VAL A 465 -5.05 -0.37 14.90
N SER A 466 -4.93 -1.53 15.50
CA SER A 466 -6.03 -2.30 16.07
C SER A 466 -6.26 -1.99 17.55
N VAL A 467 -7.47 -2.27 18.02
CA VAL A 467 -7.69 -2.49 19.45
C VAL A 467 -6.64 -3.46 19.98
N GLY A 468 -6.14 -3.23 21.19
CA GLY A 468 -5.04 -4.03 21.76
C GLY A 468 -3.63 -3.62 21.30
N GLY A 469 -3.51 -2.55 20.49
CA GLY A 469 -2.22 -1.94 20.15
C GLY A 469 -1.38 -2.69 19.11
N LYS A 470 -1.94 -3.68 18.43
CA LYS A 470 -1.28 -4.35 17.30
C LYS A 470 -1.44 -3.51 16.05
N SER A 471 -0.39 -3.37 15.25
CA SER A 471 -0.44 -2.62 13.99
C SER A 471 0.41 -3.27 12.91
N GLU A 472 0.08 -2.95 11.65
CA GLU A 472 0.88 -3.35 10.49
C GLU A 472 0.68 -2.33 9.37
N PHE A 473 1.80 -1.96 8.73
CA PHE A 473 1.89 -1.00 7.64
C PHE A 473 2.75 -1.58 6.53
N ASN A 474 2.35 -1.40 5.27
CA ASN A 474 3.16 -1.78 4.11
C ASN A 474 3.86 -0.56 3.48
N ILE A 475 4.73 -0.80 2.52
CA ILE A 475 5.23 0.22 1.57
C ILE A 475 4.42 0.09 0.27
N LEU A 476 3.79 1.16 -0.18
CA LEU A 476 3.01 1.14 -1.42
C LEU A 476 3.90 1.24 -2.66
N ILE A 477 4.47 0.11 -3.05
CA ILE A 477 5.14 -0.13 -4.33
C ILE A 477 4.38 -1.21 -5.11
N ARG A 478 4.62 -1.32 -6.42
CA ARG A 478 3.83 -2.21 -7.31
C ARG A 478 2.32 -1.93 -7.16
N THR A 479 2.01 -0.66 -7.11
CA THR A 479 0.69 -0.13 -6.78
C THR A 479 0.14 0.65 -7.95
N VAL A 480 -1.13 0.43 -8.25
CA VAL A 480 -1.92 1.17 -9.22
C VAL A 480 -2.90 2.05 -8.47
N THR A 481 -3.02 3.30 -8.85
CA THR A 481 -4.07 4.21 -8.36
C THR A 481 -5.01 4.54 -9.50
N THR A 482 -6.32 4.39 -9.28
CA THR A 482 -7.35 4.84 -10.23
C THR A 482 -7.87 6.19 -9.80
N GLN A 483 -7.88 7.14 -10.71
CA GLN A 483 -8.41 8.48 -10.44
C GLN A 483 -8.63 9.25 -11.73
N GLY A 484 -9.69 10.07 -11.79
CA GLY A 484 -9.94 11.00 -12.89
C GLY A 484 -10.02 10.35 -14.28
N GLY A 485 -10.39 9.05 -14.36
CA GLY A 485 -10.41 8.29 -15.62
C GLY A 485 -9.04 7.77 -16.06
N TYR A 486 -8.06 7.70 -15.16
CA TYR A 486 -6.71 7.20 -15.43
C TYR A 486 -6.27 6.14 -14.42
N LEU A 487 -5.44 5.22 -14.89
CA LEU A 487 -4.55 4.40 -14.05
C LEU A 487 -3.22 5.11 -13.92
N GLN A 488 -2.75 5.27 -12.69
CA GLN A 488 -1.40 5.72 -12.35
C GLN A 488 -0.59 4.51 -11.89
N LEU A 489 0.56 4.27 -12.50
CA LEU A 489 1.47 3.17 -12.20
C LEU A 489 2.88 3.76 -11.94
N PRO A 490 3.14 4.35 -10.80
CA PRO A 490 4.46 4.87 -10.50
C PRO A 490 5.47 3.74 -10.31
N VAL A 491 6.66 3.90 -10.87
CA VAL A 491 7.76 2.94 -10.81
C VAL A 491 9.09 3.66 -10.72
N GLY A 492 9.95 3.21 -9.83
CA GLY A 492 11.25 3.83 -9.58
C GLY A 492 12.29 2.87 -9.09
N GLY A 493 13.48 3.38 -8.85
CA GLY A 493 14.63 2.64 -8.34
C GLY A 493 15.56 3.48 -7.51
N GLY A 494 16.37 2.82 -6.68
CA GLY A 494 17.42 3.47 -5.91
C GLY A 494 18.62 3.79 -6.77
N ILE A 495 18.85 5.07 -7.02
CA ILE A 495 20.00 5.57 -7.78
C ILE A 495 21.18 5.73 -6.84
N THR A 496 22.33 5.22 -7.23
CA THR A 496 23.60 5.29 -6.50
C THR A 496 24.71 5.85 -7.41
N ALA A 497 25.89 6.14 -6.86
CA ALA A 497 27.04 6.61 -7.64
C ALA A 497 27.50 5.63 -8.74
N ARG A 498 27.08 4.35 -8.68
CA ARG A 498 27.39 3.30 -9.64
C ARG A 498 26.27 3.01 -10.64
N SER A 499 25.15 3.72 -10.53
CA SER A 499 24.01 3.57 -11.44
C SER A 499 24.36 4.05 -12.85
N GLU A 500 23.69 3.48 -13.83
CA GLU A 500 23.75 3.85 -15.25
C GLU A 500 22.32 4.21 -15.70
N SER A 501 22.10 5.43 -16.20
CA SER A 501 20.75 5.96 -16.45
C SER A 501 19.90 5.10 -17.38
N LEU A 502 20.50 4.47 -18.40
CA LEU A 502 19.79 3.57 -19.30
C LEU A 502 19.31 2.29 -18.57
N ARG A 503 20.15 1.73 -17.70
CA ARG A 503 19.78 0.51 -16.95
C ARG A 503 18.70 0.79 -15.93
N GLU A 504 18.79 1.92 -15.24
CA GLU A 504 17.78 2.33 -14.25
C GLU A 504 16.42 2.59 -14.92
N GLU A 505 16.40 3.25 -16.10
CA GLU A 505 15.18 3.39 -16.91
C GLU A 505 14.60 2.02 -17.27
N GLN A 506 15.41 1.08 -17.75
CA GLN A 506 14.97 -0.28 -18.08
C GLN A 506 14.42 -1.03 -16.87
N GLU A 507 15.02 -0.84 -15.69
CA GLU A 507 14.56 -1.44 -14.44
C GLU A 507 13.16 -0.96 -14.05
N THR A 508 12.81 0.31 -14.30
CA THR A 508 11.45 0.81 -14.05
C THR A 508 10.41 0.03 -14.87
N TRP A 509 10.71 -0.28 -16.12
CA TRP A 509 9.83 -1.08 -16.99
C TRP A 509 9.68 -2.52 -16.52
N VAL A 510 10.75 -3.15 -16.03
CA VAL A 510 10.69 -4.48 -15.41
C VAL A 510 9.78 -4.46 -14.18
N LYS A 511 9.87 -3.41 -13.36
CA LYS A 511 9.02 -3.23 -12.19
C LYS A 511 7.55 -2.97 -12.54
N ALA A 512 7.27 -2.35 -13.68
CA ALA A 512 5.91 -2.12 -14.18
C ALA A 512 5.24 -3.39 -14.72
N GLU A 513 6.00 -4.38 -15.20
CA GLU A 513 5.49 -5.48 -16.01
C GLU A 513 4.38 -6.30 -15.33
N GLY A 514 4.47 -6.54 -14.01
CA GLY A 514 3.41 -7.26 -13.27
C GLY A 514 2.07 -6.54 -13.32
N MET A 515 2.08 -5.22 -13.13
CA MET A 515 0.89 -4.37 -13.18
C MET A 515 0.35 -4.25 -14.61
N LEU A 516 1.23 -4.06 -15.59
CA LEU A 516 0.86 -3.96 -17.00
C LEU A 516 0.26 -5.28 -17.53
N ARG A 517 0.74 -6.43 -17.04
CA ARG A 517 0.17 -7.75 -17.37
C ARG A 517 -1.26 -7.86 -16.83
N ALA A 518 -1.50 -7.48 -15.58
CA ALA A 518 -2.83 -7.47 -14.99
C ALA A 518 -3.81 -6.60 -15.79
N ILE A 519 -3.36 -5.42 -16.22
CA ILE A 519 -4.18 -4.51 -17.04
C ILE A 519 -4.51 -5.14 -18.39
N ARG A 520 -3.54 -5.76 -19.09
CA ARG A 520 -3.78 -6.43 -20.37
C ARG A 520 -4.75 -7.60 -20.23
N SER A 521 -4.59 -8.43 -19.20
CA SER A 521 -5.50 -9.56 -18.93
C SER A 521 -6.91 -9.07 -18.60
N GLY A 522 -7.05 -8.02 -17.77
CA GLY A 522 -8.34 -7.46 -17.39
C GLY A 522 -9.11 -6.81 -18.56
N ILE A 523 -8.44 -6.41 -19.64
CA ILE A 523 -9.07 -5.89 -20.86
C ILE A 523 -9.57 -7.04 -21.76
N MET A 524 -8.89 -8.19 -21.74
CA MET A 524 -9.19 -9.32 -22.61
C MET A 524 -10.26 -10.28 -22.07
N THR A 525 -10.71 -10.08 -20.81
CA THR A 525 -11.76 -10.91 -20.23
C THR A 525 -13.11 -10.20 -20.42
N PRO A 526 -14.02 -10.73 -21.24
CA PRO A 526 -15.33 -10.14 -21.53
C PRO A 526 -16.26 -10.11 -20.31
#